data_e8ee0fdd9d430cf1da81007c796002f7
#
_entry.id   e8ee0fdd9d430cf1da81007c796002f7
#
_cell.length_a   1.000
_cell.length_b   1.000
_cell.length_c   1.000
_cell.angle_alpha   90.00
_cell.angle_beta   90.00
_cell.angle_gamma   90.00
#
_symmetry.space_group_name_H-M   'P 1'
#
loop_
_entity.id
_entity.type
_entity.pdbx_description
1 polymer ?
#
loop_
_entity_poly.entity_id
_entity_poly.type
_entity_poly.pdbx_seq_one_letter_code
_entity_poly.pdbx_strand_id
1 'polypeptide(L)'
;MLTPKLIDYFKNKNWWFDESSSEYRGALLSINVDINSDFAQFYLHVEDCPTFLGRNREIYQIGWFLINSNSYPLSIERTHKALKMPEEYLPLDNFEGEYGYFYNQKTGEVIGLGLGKEIHDFMSGTLKPQWSSFSDFLEFFFDI
;
A
#
# COMPACT_ATOMS: atom_id res chain seq x y z
N MET A 1 -11.49 7.75 4.16
CA MET A 1 -11.22 8.88 3.22
C MET A 1 -9.82 9.43 3.44
N LEU A 2 -9.15 9.81 2.37
CA LEU A 2 -7.88 10.52 2.49
C LEU A 2 -8.12 11.86 3.18
N THR A 3 -7.15 12.28 4.01
CA THR A 3 -7.28 13.56 4.72
C THR A 3 -7.14 14.73 3.76
N PRO A 4 -7.76 15.89 4.06
CA PRO A 4 -7.57 17.09 3.24
C PRO A 4 -6.10 17.47 3.07
N LYS A 5 -5.29 17.27 4.09
CA LYS A 5 -3.84 17.53 4.08
C LYS A 5 -3.14 16.70 3.00
N LEU A 6 -3.48 15.40 2.89
CA LEU A 6 -2.93 14.53 1.86
C LEU A 6 -3.38 14.95 0.47
N ILE A 7 -4.67 15.22 0.29
CA ILE A 7 -5.21 15.63 -1.00
C ILE A 7 -4.54 16.92 -1.47
N ASP A 8 -4.38 17.90 -0.60
CA ASP A 8 -3.69 19.16 -0.93
C ASP A 8 -2.23 18.91 -1.31
N TYR A 9 -1.55 18.01 -0.59
CA TYR A 9 -0.19 17.63 -0.92
C TYR A 9 -0.09 17.05 -2.34
N PHE A 10 -0.99 16.12 -2.69
CA PHE A 10 -0.98 15.50 -4.01
C PHE A 10 -1.36 16.48 -5.12
N LYS A 11 -2.28 17.41 -4.84
CA LYS A 11 -2.61 18.48 -5.78
C LYS A 11 -1.41 19.39 -6.04
N ASN A 12 -0.68 19.74 -4.99
CA ASN A 12 0.52 20.58 -5.11
C ASN A 12 1.63 19.89 -5.90
N LYS A 13 1.68 18.56 -5.85
CA LYS A 13 2.64 17.77 -6.63
C LYS A 13 2.19 17.55 -8.08
N ASN A 14 0.96 17.91 -8.42
CA ASN A 14 0.34 17.59 -9.70
C ASN A 14 0.16 16.09 -9.91
N TRP A 15 -0.08 15.36 -8.83
CA TRP A 15 -0.33 13.90 -8.86
C TRP A 15 -1.81 13.56 -8.72
N TRP A 16 -2.65 14.51 -8.37
CA TRP A 16 -4.07 14.26 -8.09
C TRP A 16 -4.91 14.35 -9.35
N PHE A 17 -5.78 13.36 -9.56
CA PHE A 17 -6.74 13.31 -10.67
C PHE A 17 -8.15 13.29 -10.08
N ASP A 18 -8.97 14.28 -10.42
CA ASP A 18 -10.32 14.41 -9.88
C ASP A 18 -11.21 13.23 -10.30
N GLU A 19 -11.05 12.75 -11.54
CA GLU A 19 -11.79 11.59 -12.01
C GLU A 19 -11.00 10.31 -11.70
N SER A 20 -11.69 9.34 -11.08
CA SER A 20 -11.06 8.05 -10.79
C SER A 20 -10.90 7.24 -12.07
N SER A 21 -9.78 6.51 -12.18
CA SER A 21 -9.54 5.62 -13.31
C SER A 21 -10.45 4.40 -13.23
N SER A 22 -11.26 4.18 -14.28
CA SER A 22 -12.11 2.99 -14.37
C SER A 22 -11.29 1.70 -14.47
N GLU A 23 -10.12 1.77 -15.13
CA GLU A 23 -9.22 0.62 -15.23
C GLU A 23 -8.62 0.25 -13.87
N TYR A 24 -8.18 1.25 -13.12
CA TYR A 24 -7.64 1.00 -11.77
C TYR A 24 -8.74 0.53 -10.82
N ARG A 25 -9.95 1.07 -10.96
CA ARG A 25 -11.10 0.60 -10.19
C ARG A 25 -11.34 -0.90 -10.41
N GLY A 26 -11.38 -1.33 -11.66
CA GLY A 26 -11.55 -2.74 -11.99
C GLY A 26 -10.41 -3.61 -11.43
N ALA A 27 -9.18 -3.11 -11.53
CA ALA A 27 -8.01 -3.83 -11.01
C ALA A 27 -8.09 -4.01 -9.50
N LEU A 28 -8.43 -2.95 -8.76
CA LEU A 28 -8.55 -3.02 -7.31
C LEU A 28 -9.69 -3.94 -6.88
N LEU A 29 -10.81 -3.90 -7.57
CA LEU A 29 -11.93 -4.81 -7.30
C LEU A 29 -11.53 -6.27 -7.51
N SER A 30 -10.64 -6.54 -8.47
CA SER A 30 -10.18 -7.90 -8.76
C SER A 30 -9.38 -8.53 -7.62
N ILE A 31 -8.84 -7.72 -6.72
CA ILE A 31 -8.14 -8.20 -5.51
C ILE A 31 -8.94 -7.90 -4.24
N ASN A 32 -10.24 -7.69 -4.38
CA ASN A 32 -11.20 -7.53 -3.28
C ASN A 32 -10.95 -6.29 -2.40
N VAL A 33 -10.42 -5.22 -2.98
CA VAL A 33 -10.24 -3.95 -2.26
C VAL A 33 -11.60 -3.27 -2.09
N ASP A 34 -11.87 -2.75 -0.88
CA ASP A 34 -13.03 -1.90 -0.64
C ASP A 34 -12.82 -0.56 -1.34
N ILE A 35 -13.65 -0.32 -2.35
CA ILE A 35 -13.51 0.85 -3.21
C ILE A 35 -13.78 2.18 -2.47
N ASN A 36 -14.40 2.12 -1.29
CA ASN A 36 -14.68 3.30 -0.47
C ASN A 36 -13.61 3.58 0.57
N SER A 37 -12.55 2.78 0.62
CA SER A 37 -11.47 2.95 1.58
C SER A 37 -10.55 4.10 1.17
N ASP A 38 -9.80 4.66 2.14
CA ASP A 38 -8.73 5.62 1.83
C ASP A 38 -7.63 4.99 0.97
N PHE A 39 -7.38 3.70 1.17
CA PHE A 39 -6.47 2.92 0.34
C PHE A 39 -6.89 2.97 -1.14
N ALA A 40 -8.16 2.66 -1.43
CA ALA A 40 -8.67 2.71 -2.80
C ALA A 40 -8.66 4.14 -3.34
N GLN A 41 -9.03 5.12 -2.54
CA GLN A 41 -9.04 6.51 -2.95
C GLN A 41 -7.66 6.97 -3.42
N PHE A 42 -6.60 6.55 -2.71
CA PHE A 42 -5.24 6.87 -3.10
C PHE A 42 -4.93 6.31 -4.50
N TYR A 43 -5.13 5.01 -4.69
CA TYR A 43 -4.78 4.38 -5.97
C TYR A 43 -5.68 4.76 -7.13
N LEU A 44 -6.89 5.26 -6.85
CA LEU A 44 -7.81 5.72 -7.89
C LEU A 44 -7.52 7.15 -8.35
N HIS A 45 -6.95 7.98 -7.48
CA HIS A 45 -6.82 9.43 -7.75
C HIS A 45 -5.38 9.94 -7.79
N VAL A 46 -4.40 9.16 -7.35
CA VAL A 46 -3.01 9.65 -7.22
C VAL A 46 -2.08 8.84 -8.11
N GLU A 47 -1.38 9.52 -8.99
CA GLU A 47 -0.41 8.89 -9.89
C GLU A 47 0.68 9.88 -10.27
N ASP A 48 1.93 9.41 -10.32
CA ASP A 48 3.06 10.15 -10.86
C ASP A 48 3.84 9.23 -11.81
N CYS A 49 4.46 8.21 -11.23
CA CYS A 49 5.17 7.13 -11.93
C CYS A 49 4.60 5.81 -11.45
N PRO A 50 5.10 4.66 -11.95
CA PRO A 50 4.66 3.36 -11.44
C PRO A 50 4.91 3.18 -9.94
N THR A 51 5.87 3.92 -9.36
CA THR A 51 6.16 3.91 -7.93
C THR A 51 6.21 5.33 -7.37
N PHE A 52 6.03 5.42 -6.05
CA PHE A 52 6.18 6.67 -5.31
C PHE A 52 7.38 6.57 -4.40
N LEU A 53 8.20 7.64 -4.35
CA LEU A 53 9.39 7.70 -3.50
C LEU A 53 9.09 8.37 -2.16
N GLY A 54 9.57 7.78 -1.07
CA GLY A 54 9.51 8.35 0.27
C GLY A 54 10.36 7.50 1.21
N ARG A 55 10.92 8.13 2.23
CA ARG A 55 11.73 7.43 3.24
C ARG A 55 12.85 6.58 2.64
N ASN A 56 13.43 7.02 1.52
CA ASN A 56 14.45 6.29 0.76
C ASN A 56 13.97 4.92 0.25
N ARG A 57 12.66 4.77 0.06
CA ARG A 57 12.04 3.55 -0.43
C ARG A 57 11.01 3.89 -1.50
N GLU A 58 10.55 2.87 -2.22
CA GLU A 58 9.49 3.02 -3.21
C GLU A 58 8.29 2.16 -2.82
N ILE A 59 7.09 2.72 -2.97
CA ILE A 59 5.85 1.94 -2.88
C ILE A 59 5.19 1.92 -4.25
N TYR A 60 4.46 0.83 -4.54
CA TYR A 60 3.77 0.65 -5.81
C TYR A 60 2.64 1.65 -6.01
N GLN A 61 2.43 2.06 -7.27
CA GLN A 61 1.09 2.41 -7.73
C GLN A 61 0.42 1.08 -8.10
N ILE A 62 -0.35 0.53 -7.17
CA ILE A 62 -0.86 -0.83 -7.28
C ILE A 62 -1.76 -1.02 -8.51
N GLY A 63 -2.61 -0.02 -8.82
CA GLY A 63 -3.45 -0.09 -10.02
C GLY A 63 -2.63 -0.25 -11.29
N TRP A 64 -1.55 0.53 -11.41
CA TRP A 64 -0.66 0.44 -12.55
C TRP A 64 -0.03 -0.94 -12.68
N PHE A 65 0.49 -1.47 -11.57
CA PHE A 65 1.17 -2.78 -11.58
C PHE A 65 0.20 -3.92 -11.87
N LEU A 66 -1.04 -3.85 -11.40
CA LEU A 66 -2.03 -4.89 -11.69
C LEU A 66 -2.37 -4.97 -13.18
N ILE A 67 -2.35 -3.83 -13.89
CA ILE A 67 -2.70 -3.77 -15.30
C ILE A 67 -1.50 -4.06 -16.19
N ASN A 68 -0.32 -3.55 -15.84
CA ASN A 68 0.82 -3.48 -16.75
C ASN A 68 1.96 -4.43 -16.42
N SER A 69 1.86 -5.21 -15.35
CA SER A 69 2.98 -6.02 -14.87
C SER A 69 2.50 -7.27 -14.16
N ASN A 70 3.36 -8.29 -14.11
CA ASN A 70 3.14 -9.50 -13.30
C ASN A 70 3.77 -9.37 -11.91
N SER A 71 4.41 -8.26 -11.60
CA SER A 71 5.16 -8.11 -10.36
C SER A 71 4.27 -8.10 -9.12
N TYR A 72 3.09 -7.47 -9.21
CA TYR A 72 2.23 -7.38 -8.03
C TYR A 72 1.62 -8.73 -7.62
N PRO A 73 1.09 -9.57 -8.54
CA PRO A 73 0.68 -10.92 -8.17
C PRO A 73 1.80 -11.74 -7.54
N LEU A 74 3.04 -11.58 -8.00
CA LEU A 74 4.20 -12.25 -7.39
C LEU A 74 4.47 -11.71 -5.98
N SER A 75 4.30 -10.42 -5.76
CA SER A 75 4.44 -9.82 -4.43
C SER A 75 3.35 -10.32 -3.47
N ILE A 76 2.12 -10.47 -3.94
CA ILE A 76 1.03 -11.07 -3.16
C ILE A 76 1.38 -12.51 -2.77
N GLU A 77 1.85 -13.30 -3.74
CA GLU A 77 2.24 -14.69 -3.49
C GLU A 77 3.35 -14.77 -2.45
N ARG A 78 4.40 -13.92 -2.57
CA ARG A 78 5.47 -13.87 -1.59
C ARG A 78 4.92 -13.55 -0.19
N THR A 79 4.03 -12.58 -0.09
CA THR A 79 3.45 -12.16 1.17
C THR A 79 2.71 -13.30 1.86
N HIS A 80 1.86 -14.01 1.14
CA HIS A 80 0.99 -15.03 1.73
C HIS A 80 1.65 -16.39 1.84
N LYS A 81 2.53 -16.77 0.90
CA LYS A 81 3.15 -18.08 0.88
C LYS A 81 4.53 -18.10 1.49
N ALA A 82 5.41 -17.19 1.08
CA ALA A 82 6.80 -17.19 1.57
C ALA A 82 6.90 -16.55 2.97
N LEU A 83 6.27 -15.41 3.18
CA LEU A 83 6.27 -14.73 4.47
C LEU A 83 5.20 -15.26 5.42
N LYS A 84 4.23 -16.00 4.88
CA LYS A 84 3.14 -16.62 5.66
C LYS A 84 2.26 -15.62 6.39
N MET A 85 2.15 -14.41 5.87
CA MET A 85 1.23 -13.41 6.42
C MET A 85 -0.22 -13.78 6.05
N PRO A 86 -1.20 -13.46 6.90
CA PRO A 86 -2.61 -13.70 6.60
C PRO A 86 -3.06 -13.05 5.30
N GLU A 87 -4.11 -13.60 4.68
CA GLU A 87 -4.57 -13.17 3.36
C GLU A 87 -5.08 -11.73 3.31
N GLU A 88 -5.50 -11.18 4.45
CA GLU A 88 -5.95 -9.78 4.51
C GLU A 88 -4.83 -8.76 4.28
N TYR A 89 -3.56 -9.17 4.31
CA TYR A 89 -2.43 -8.29 4.10
C TYR A 89 -2.07 -8.19 2.62
N LEU A 90 -1.96 -6.94 2.14
CA LEU A 90 -1.50 -6.63 0.79
C LEU A 90 -0.14 -5.94 0.87
N PRO A 91 0.85 -6.38 0.07
CA PRO A 91 2.13 -5.68 0.03
C PRO A 91 1.99 -4.31 -0.62
N LEU A 92 2.73 -3.33 -0.11
CA LEU A 92 2.77 -1.97 -0.68
C LEU A 92 4.00 -1.75 -1.54
N ASP A 93 5.01 -2.64 -1.44
CA ASP A 93 6.28 -2.52 -2.14
C ASP A 93 6.84 -3.89 -2.53
N ASN A 94 8.03 -3.90 -3.13
CA ASN A 94 8.67 -5.12 -3.59
C ASN A 94 9.53 -5.82 -2.53
N PHE A 95 9.42 -5.43 -1.28
CA PHE A 95 10.17 -6.01 -0.16
C PHE A 95 11.68 -5.86 -0.34
N GLU A 96 12.12 -4.75 -0.90
CA GLU A 96 13.53 -4.49 -1.15
C GLU A 96 14.32 -4.42 0.16
N GLY A 97 15.49 -5.04 0.20
CA GLY A 97 16.31 -5.10 1.41
C GLY A 97 15.69 -5.96 2.49
N GLU A 98 14.79 -6.87 2.12
CA GLU A 98 14.11 -7.78 3.05
C GLU A 98 13.29 -7.05 4.13
N TYR A 99 12.77 -5.88 3.76
CA TYR A 99 11.86 -5.08 4.59
C TYR A 99 10.74 -4.54 3.69
N GLY A 100 9.52 -4.46 4.21
CA GLY A 100 8.40 -3.94 3.44
C GLY A 100 7.26 -3.44 4.29
N TYR A 101 6.34 -2.76 3.62
CA TYR A 101 5.10 -2.26 4.20
C TYR A 101 3.93 -3.10 3.71
N PHE A 102 2.97 -3.35 4.60
CA PHE A 102 1.81 -4.20 4.31
C PHE A 102 0.54 -3.55 4.85
N TYR A 103 -0.50 -3.55 4.02
CA TYR A 103 -1.81 -3.00 4.37
C TYR A 103 -2.76 -4.13 4.76
N ASN A 104 -3.42 -3.97 5.90
CA ASN A 104 -4.44 -4.92 6.36
C ASN A 104 -5.81 -4.48 5.86
N GLN A 105 -6.39 -5.22 4.92
CA GLN A 105 -7.69 -4.89 4.32
C GLN A 105 -8.84 -4.96 5.32
N LYS A 106 -8.71 -5.73 6.38
CA LYS A 106 -9.77 -5.88 7.38
C LYS A 106 -9.80 -4.73 8.38
N THR A 107 -8.63 -4.24 8.78
CA THR A 107 -8.54 -3.22 9.84
C THR A 107 -8.22 -1.84 9.29
N GLY A 108 -7.64 -1.75 8.10
CA GLY A 108 -7.15 -0.50 7.54
C GLY A 108 -5.77 -0.10 8.06
N GLU A 109 -5.18 -0.90 8.94
CA GLU A 109 -3.87 -0.63 9.51
C GLU A 109 -2.74 -0.94 8.53
N VAL A 110 -1.59 -0.31 8.73
CA VAL A 110 -0.38 -0.60 7.96
C VAL A 110 0.72 -1.02 8.92
N ILE A 111 1.49 -2.05 8.52
CA ILE A 111 2.61 -2.54 9.30
C ILE A 111 3.86 -2.57 8.42
N GLY A 112 5.00 -2.14 9.00
CA GLY A 112 6.31 -2.31 8.38
C GLY A 112 7.07 -3.39 9.12
N LEU A 113 7.65 -4.33 8.40
CA LEU A 113 8.44 -5.39 9.01
C LEU A 113 9.49 -5.95 8.05
N GLY A 114 10.54 -6.49 8.65
CA GLY A 114 11.60 -7.19 7.92
C GLY A 114 11.68 -8.65 8.32
N LEU A 115 12.51 -9.40 7.59
CA LEU A 115 12.81 -10.78 7.92
C LEU A 115 13.55 -10.85 9.28
N GLY A 116 13.53 -12.03 9.89
CA GLY A 116 14.19 -12.28 11.16
C GLY A 116 13.29 -11.96 12.34
N LYS A 117 13.76 -11.10 13.24
CA LYS A 117 13.05 -10.85 14.49
C LYS A 117 11.67 -10.24 14.27
N GLU A 118 11.52 -9.28 13.36
CA GLU A 118 10.25 -8.58 13.18
C GLU A 118 9.16 -9.50 12.64
N ILE A 119 9.46 -10.32 11.64
CA ILE A 119 8.46 -11.27 11.12
C ILE A 119 8.10 -12.30 12.20
N HIS A 120 9.08 -12.73 13.00
CA HIS A 120 8.82 -13.63 14.11
C HIS A 120 7.91 -12.98 15.15
N ASP A 121 8.20 -11.74 15.54
CA ASP A 121 7.38 -10.99 16.49
C ASP A 121 5.97 -10.74 15.96
N PHE A 122 5.84 -10.51 14.66
CA PHE A 122 4.54 -10.40 14.02
C PHE A 122 3.74 -11.70 14.15
N MET A 123 4.35 -12.83 13.85
CA MET A 123 3.68 -14.13 13.92
C MET A 123 3.29 -14.49 15.36
N SER A 124 4.06 -14.06 16.35
CA SER A 124 3.75 -14.30 17.77
C SER A 124 2.77 -13.27 18.35
N GLY A 125 2.37 -12.25 17.56
CA GLY A 125 1.43 -11.23 18.00
C GLY A 125 2.05 -10.10 18.82
N THR A 126 3.38 -10.02 18.90
CA THR A 126 4.08 -9.00 19.71
C THR A 126 4.45 -7.76 18.91
N LEU A 127 4.51 -7.85 17.58
CA LEU A 127 4.72 -6.67 16.74
C LEU A 127 3.37 -6.07 16.37
N LYS A 128 3.15 -4.81 16.73
CA LYS A 128 1.91 -4.10 16.45
C LYS A 128 2.05 -3.20 15.23
N PRO A 129 0.95 -2.95 14.48
CA PRO A 129 0.99 -2.00 13.38
C PRO A 129 1.45 -0.62 13.85
N GLN A 130 2.35 0.00 13.09
CA GLN A 130 2.86 1.32 13.40
C GLN A 130 1.91 2.43 12.97
N TRP A 131 1.03 2.16 12.01
CA TRP A 131 0.08 3.15 11.48
C TRP A 131 -1.34 2.61 11.58
N SER A 132 -2.24 3.42 12.16
CA SER A 132 -3.62 3.00 12.43
C SER A 132 -4.51 3.08 11.18
N SER A 133 -4.05 3.77 10.12
CA SER A 133 -4.78 3.90 8.86
C SER A 133 -3.80 4.06 7.70
N PHE A 134 -4.32 3.86 6.49
CA PHE A 134 -3.51 4.10 5.30
C PHE A 134 -3.14 5.58 5.17
N SER A 135 -4.05 6.48 5.54
CA SER A 135 -3.78 7.91 5.56
C SER A 135 -2.62 8.26 6.48
N ASP A 136 -2.60 7.69 7.68
CA ASP A 136 -1.49 7.91 8.63
C ASP A 136 -0.17 7.41 8.06
N PHE A 137 -0.19 6.25 7.40
CA PHE A 137 1.00 5.72 6.74
C PHE A 137 1.49 6.67 5.64
N LEU A 138 0.59 7.18 4.81
CA LEU A 138 0.97 8.09 3.73
C LEU A 138 1.57 9.39 4.25
N GLU A 139 1.03 9.94 5.33
CA GLU A 139 1.62 11.13 5.95
C GLU A 139 3.04 10.87 6.44
N PHE A 140 3.26 9.70 7.03
CA PHE A 140 4.61 9.28 7.40
C PHE A 140 5.51 9.11 6.16
N PHE A 141 5.02 8.38 5.16
CA PHE A 141 5.82 8.01 3.99
C PHE A 141 6.26 9.26 3.21
N PHE A 142 5.37 10.22 3.02
CA PHE A 142 5.66 11.45 2.29
C PHE A 142 6.21 12.57 3.18
N ASP A 143 6.35 12.32 4.47
CA ASP A 143 6.94 13.26 5.45
C ASP A 143 6.19 14.59 5.51
N ILE A 144 4.92 14.53 5.72
CA ILE A 144 4.05 15.72 5.80
C ILE A 144 3.24 15.78 7.10
#